data_7b505183fa1906448526a502a2552580
#
_entry.id   7b505183fa1906448526a502a2552580
#
_cell.length_a   1.000
_cell.length_b   1.000
_cell.length_c   1.000
_cell.angle_alpha   90.00
_cell.angle_beta   90.00
_cell.angle_gamma   90.00
#
_symmetry.space_group_name_H-M   'P 1'
#
loop_
_entity.id
_entity.type
_entity.pdbx_description
1 polymer ?
#
loop_
_entity_poly.entity_id
_entity_poly.type
_entity_poly.pdbx_seq_one_letter_code
_entity_poly.pdbx_strand_id
1 'polypeptide(L)'
;MKKNIKIATLVALLGVFVACSSESTPTYSELGSENYPQKFYVEYIPCNYGADWSPEAFNEDMLPGWQELLVEVDSKVVGAYGLVYENKPEDAQEDGFWQLVWNSKADAEEGWSTWEGYDKATEWNESTATILACGDKEDTFSFDAYVRRDFNSQGEFDAENFASDYQACSYNEGQGSQELISVIDDFEAWLDSENNLISQPYGYMVLAPDYETDEFDFIWGNFNQTAESRVLANENFLENGIIRFLVSSIAE
;
A
#
# COMPACT_ATOMS: atom_id res chain seq x y z
N MET A 1 19.00 -12.94 -15.34
CA MET A 1 19.08 -11.52 -14.91
C MET A 1 17.65 -11.03 -14.91
N LYS A 2 17.00 -11.01 -13.74
CA LYS A 2 15.66 -10.42 -13.62
C LYS A 2 15.85 -8.91 -13.56
N LYS A 3 15.35 -8.20 -14.57
CA LYS A 3 15.30 -6.73 -14.54
C LYS A 3 14.18 -6.34 -13.59
N ASN A 4 14.53 -5.64 -12.53
CA ASN A 4 13.55 -4.96 -11.70
C ASN A 4 12.78 -3.99 -12.59
N ILE A 5 11.48 -4.14 -12.62
CA ILE A 5 10.60 -3.22 -13.32
C ILE A 5 10.62 -1.94 -12.49
N LYS A 6 11.22 -0.90 -13.05
CA LYS A 6 11.09 0.44 -12.49
C LYS A 6 9.69 0.91 -12.84
N ILE A 7 8.81 0.87 -11.88
CA ILE A 7 7.48 1.41 -12.05
C ILE A 7 7.59 2.88 -11.75
N ALA A 8 7.52 3.66 -12.82
CA ALA A 8 7.67 5.09 -12.74
C ALA A 8 6.43 5.70 -12.10
N THR A 9 6.66 6.34 -11.15
CA THR A 9 6.50 7.73 -10.80
C THR A 9 5.15 8.33 -11.03
N LEU A 10 4.52 8.37 -9.96
CA LEU A 10 3.65 9.39 -9.49
C LEU A 10 4.08 10.79 -9.90
N VAL A 11 3.16 11.60 -10.36
CA VAL A 11 3.25 13.05 -10.27
C VAL A 11 3.17 13.39 -8.79
N ALA A 12 4.31 13.47 -8.12
CA ALA A 12 4.40 14.15 -6.85
C ALA A 12 4.06 15.62 -7.12
N LEU A 13 2.81 15.98 -6.98
CA LEU A 13 2.46 17.34 -6.65
C LEU A 13 3.15 17.61 -5.32
N LEU A 14 4.29 18.29 -5.38
CA LEU A 14 4.97 18.87 -4.25
C LEU A 14 3.97 19.79 -3.53
N GLY A 15 3.17 19.20 -2.67
CA GLY A 15 2.49 19.91 -1.62
C GLY A 15 3.59 20.51 -0.75
N VAL A 16 3.79 21.82 -0.86
CA VAL A 16 4.60 22.59 0.08
C VAL A 16 4.03 22.30 1.46
N PHE A 17 4.67 21.41 2.21
CA PHE A 17 4.40 21.28 3.63
C PHE A 17 4.87 22.58 4.29
N VAL A 18 3.92 23.48 4.51
CA VAL A 18 4.10 24.56 5.44
C VAL A 18 4.25 23.91 6.81
N ALA A 19 5.47 23.82 7.27
CA ALA A 19 5.76 23.50 8.66
C ALA A 19 5.16 24.60 9.53
N CYS A 20 4.04 24.32 10.15
CA CYS A 20 3.52 25.13 11.25
C CYS A 20 3.16 24.22 12.40
N SER A 21 3.85 24.47 13.50
CA SER A 21 3.50 24.17 14.88
C SER A 21 3.70 22.72 15.36
N SER A 22 4.43 22.65 16.44
CA SER A 22 4.48 21.59 17.45
C SER A 22 3.09 21.01 17.75
N GLU A 23 2.62 20.11 16.90
CA GLU A 23 1.49 19.28 17.24
C GLU A 23 2.01 18.08 18.05
N SER A 24 1.44 17.95 19.24
CA SER A 24 1.58 16.77 20.07
C SER A 24 1.32 15.53 19.20
N THR A 25 2.26 14.59 19.22
CA THR A 25 2.08 13.28 18.58
C THR A 25 0.70 12.73 18.97
N PRO A 26 -0.17 12.38 18.03
CA PRO A 26 -1.49 11.86 18.37
C PRO A 26 -1.35 10.66 19.30
N THR A 27 -2.08 10.65 20.39
CA THR A 27 -2.15 9.50 21.27
C THR A 27 -3.16 8.53 20.69
N TYR A 28 -2.69 7.42 20.21
CA TYR A 28 -3.56 6.40 19.64
C TYR A 28 -4.24 5.61 20.76
N SER A 29 -5.55 5.69 20.85
CA SER A 29 -6.35 4.95 21.84
C SER A 29 -7.14 3.80 21.22
N GLU A 30 -7.55 3.96 19.96
CA GLU A 30 -8.29 2.95 19.19
C GLU A 30 -8.02 3.12 17.71
N LEU A 31 -7.92 2.02 16.98
CA LEU A 31 -7.85 2.03 15.53
C LEU A 31 -9.18 2.58 14.98
N GLY A 32 -9.11 3.57 14.07
CA GLY A 32 -10.29 4.24 13.53
C GLY A 32 -10.94 5.25 14.46
N SER A 33 -10.40 5.49 15.67
CA SER A 33 -10.86 6.54 16.56
C SER A 33 -10.34 7.93 16.14
N GLU A 34 -10.86 9.00 16.76
CA GLU A 34 -10.33 10.36 16.55
C GLU A 34 -8.85 10.49 16.94
N ASN A 35 -8.40 9.66 17.90
CA ASN A 35 -7.01 9.65 18.37
C ASN A 35 -6.09 8.75 17.53
N TYR A 36 -6.65 7.90 16.70
CA TYR A 36 -5.93 7.10 15.70
C TYR A 36 -6.62 7.29 14.34
N PRO A 37 -6.55 8.46 13.76
CA PRO A 37 -7.27 8.76 12.54
C PRO A 37 -6.70 7.95 11.37
N GLN A 38 -7.60 7.50 10.51
CA GLN A 38 -7.24 7.01 9.20
C GLN A 38 -6.39 8.06 8.48
N LYS A 39 -5.30 7.59 7.88
CA LYS A 39 -4.41 8.47 7.10
C LYS A 39 -4.76 8.49 5.63
N PHE A 40 -5.10 7.31 5.09
CA PHE A 40 -5.36 7.11 3.67
C PHE A 40 -6.49 6.11 3.48
N TYR A 41 -7.07 6.17 2.30
CA TYR A 41 -7.87 5.10 1.74
C TYR A 41 -7.08 4.48 0.59
N VAL A 42 -6.91 3.17 0.60
CA VAL A 42 -6.01 2.47 -0.34
C VAL A 42 -6.80 1.40 -1.07
N GLU A 43 -6.61 1.34 -2.37
CA GLU A 43 -7.24 0.38 -3.25
C GLU A 43 -6.19 -0.43 -4.00
N TYR A 44 -6.44 -1.73 -4.14
CA TYR A 44 -5.62 -2.65 -4.93
C TYR A 44 -6.48 -3.23 -6.05
N ILE A 45 -6.15 -2.86 -7.26
CA ILE A 45 -6.85 -3.28 -8.48
C ILE A 45 -6.05 -4.43 -9.08
N PRO A 46 -6.61 -5.66 -9.18
CA PRO A 46 -5.90 -6.77 -9.79
C PRO A 46 -5.66 -6.52 -11.28
N CYS A 47 -4.47 -6.84 -11.75
CA CYS A 47 -4.05 -6.61 -13.13
C CYS A 47 -3.41 -7.85 -13.74
N ASN A 48 -3.60 -8.02 -15.05
CA ASN A 48 -3.01 -9.10 -15.84
C ASN A 48 -2.20 -8.52 -17.01
N TYR A 49 -1.06 -9.15 -17.28
CA TYR A 49 -0.24 -8.77 -18.42
C TYR A 49 -0.93 -9.12 -19.74
N GLY A 50 -1.03 -8.13 -20.62
CA GLY A 50 -1.51 -8.33 -21.97
C GLY A 50 -0.44 -8.91 -22.91
N ALA A 51 -0.82 -9.18 -24.16
CA ALA A 51 0.08 -9.78 -25.15
C ALA A 51 1.28 -8.87 -25.51
N ASP A 52 1.11 -7.56 -25.38
CA ASP A 52 2.13 -6.55 -25.70
C ASP A 52 2.85 -6.05 -24.44
N TRP A 53 2.69 -6.75 -23.30
CA TRP A 53 3.32 -6.36 -22.05
C TRP A 53 4.84 -6.30 -22.16
N SER A 54 5.37 -5.18 -21.80
CA SER A 54 6.78 -5.00 -21.42
C SER A 54 6.91 -3.80 -20.48
N PRO A 55 7.98 -3.73 -19.68
CA PRO A 55 8.23 -2.53 -18.88
C PRO A 55 8.34 -1.26 -19.71
N GLU A 56 8.84 -1.37 -20.94
CA GLU A 56 8.98 -0.26 -21.89
C GLU A 56 7.59 0.20 -22.36
N ALA A 57 6.75 -0.72 -22.87
CA ALA A 57 5.39 -0.40 -23.30
C ALA A 57 4.55 0.22 -22.16
N PHE A 58 4.67 -0.34 -20.95
CA PHE A 58 4.00 0.23 -19.78
C PHE A 58 4.43 1.67 -19.51
N ASN A 59 5.74 1.94 -19.47
CA ASN A 59 6.26 3.25 -19.09
C ASN A 59 6.17 4.30 -20.21
N GLU A 60 6.25 3.89 -21.47
CA GLU A 60 6.32 4.83 -22.60
C GLU A 60 4.97 5.00 -23.31
N ASP A 61 4.17 3.93 -23.40
CA ASP A 61 2.92 3.95 -24.15
C ASP A 61 1.67 4.06 -23.26
N MET A 62 1.67 3.43 -22.07
CA MET A 62 0.48 3.37 -21.22
C MET A 62 0.47 4.47 -20.14
N LEU A 63 1.51 4.53 -19.31
CA LEU A 63 1.53 5.38 -18.11
C LEU A 63 1.40 6.89 -18.41
N PRO A 64 2.03 7.48 -19.45
CA PRO A 64 1.88 8.89 -19.75
C PRO A 64 0.44 9.30 -20.06
N GLY A 65 -0.28 8.48 -20.82
CA GLY A 65 -1.69 8.73 -21.13
C GLY A 65 -2.57 8.72 -19.88
N TRP A 66 -2.35 7.78 -18.96
CA TRP A 66 -3.03 7.75 -17.67
C TRP A 66 -2.77 9.01 -16.85
N GLN A 67 -1.51 9.45 -16.77
CA GLN A 67 -1.12 10.65 -16.03
C GLN A 67 -1.77 11.91 -16.62
N GLU A 68 -1.84 12.03 -17.96
CA GLU A 68 -2.53 13.11 -18.62
C GLU A 68 -4.03 13.13 -18.28
N LEU A 69 -4.68 11.97 -18.27
CA LEU A 69 -6.09 11.86 -17.91
C LEU A 69 -6.35 12.24 -16.46
N LEU A 70 -5.49 11.84 -15.51
CA LEU A 70 -5.62 12.26 -14.12
C LEU A 70 -5.58 13.79 -13.96
N VAL A 71 -4.73 14.47 -14.74
CA VAL A 71 -4.66 15.94 -14.76
C VAL A 71 -5.93 16.54 -15.38
N GLU A 72 -6.42 15.97 -16.49
CA GLU A 72 -7.63 16.46 -17.15
C GLU A 72 -8.88 16.39 -16.27
N VAL A 73 -8.98 15.35 -15.43
CA VAL A 73 -10.14 15.17 -14.54
C VAL A 73 -9.94 15.76 -13.13
N ASP A 74 -8.85 16.48 -12.90
CA ASP A 74 -8.50 17.02 -11.57
C ASP A 74 -8.55 15.94 -10.49
N SER A 75 -7.93 14.78 -10.77
CA SER A 75 -7.97 13.61 -9.91
C SER A 75 -7.38 13.88 -8.53
N LYS A 76 -8.00 13.27 -7.50
CA LYS A 76 -7.57 13.36 -6.10
C LYS A 76 -6.68 12.19 -5.67
N VAL A 77 -6.22 11.35 -6.61
CA VAL A 77 -5.20 10.33 -6.35
C VAL A 77 -3.94 11.00 -5.81
N VAL A 78 -3.50 10.59 -4.63
CA VAL A 78 -2.27 11.12 -3.99
C VAL A 78 -1.08 10.19 -4.14
N GLY A 79 -1.32 8.93 -4.52
CA GLY A 79 -0.29 7.94 -4.80
C GLY A 79 -0.80 6.85 -5.73
N ALA A 80 0.08 6.35 -6.61
CA ALA A 80 -0.21 5.19 -7.43
C ALA A 80 1.05 4.34 -7.62
N TYR A 81 0.91 3.03 -7.44
CA TYR A 81 2.02 2.09 -7.49
C TYR A 81 1.60 0.83 -8.24
N GLY A 82 2.45 0.35 -9.13
CA GLY A 82 2.30 -0.98 -9.68
C GLY A 82 3.06 -1.99 -8.81
N LEU A 83 2.37 -2.94 -8.27
CA LEU A 83 2.93 -4.00 -7.46
C LEU A 83 2.99 -5.28 -8.28
N VAL A 84 4.16 -5.90 -8.33
CA VAL A 84 4.36 -7.16 -9.05
C VAL A 84 4.93 -8.20 -8.12
N TYR A 85 4.51 -9.44 -8.28
CA TYR A 85 5.04 -10.55 -7.51
C TYR A 85 6.53 -10.75 -7.79
N GLU A 86 7.33 -10.84 -6.74
CA GLU A 86 8.70 -11.35 -6.83
C GLU A 86 8.70 -12.83 -7.21
N ASN A 87 7.81 -13.59 -6.58
CA ASN A 87 7.51 -14.97 -6.90
C ASN A 87 5.99 -15.12 -6.90
N LYS A 88 5.38 -15.18 -8.11
CA LYS A 88 3.93 -15.34 -8.24
C LYS A 88 3.49 -16.68 -7.65
N PRO A 89 2.53 -16.70 -6.70
CA PRO A 89 1.90 -17.93 -6.22
C PRO A 89 1.25 -18.71 -7.39
N GLU A 90 1.23 -20.04 -7.31
CA GLU A 90 0.66 -20.88 -8.38
C GLU A 90 -0.85 -20.67 -8.56
N ASP A 91 -1.54 -20.27 -7.49
CA ASP A 91 -2.98 -20.03 -7.44
C ASP A 91 -3.37 -18.57 -7.67
N ALA A 92 -2.41 -17.64 -7.74
CA ALA A 92 -2.71 -16.25 -8.05
C ALA A 92 -3.27 -16.10 -9.47
N GLN A 93 -4.44 -15.48 -9.55
CA GLN A 93 -5.14 -15.26 -10.82
C GLN A 93 -4.61 -14.04 -11.56
N GLU A 94 -4.15 -13.03 -10.83
CA GLU A 94 -3.58 -11.78 -11.32
C GLU A 94 -2.05 -11.87 -11.44
N ASP A 95 -1.45 -11.02 -12.26
CA ASP A 95 0.01 -10.88 -12.40
C ASP A 95 0.59 -9.80 -11.47
N GLY A 96 -0.26 -8.96 -10.93
CA GLY A 96 0.09 -7.90 -10.01
C GLY A 96 -1.10 -7.02 -9.67
N PHE A 97 -0.83 -5.91 -9.00
CA PHE A 97 -1.85 -4.97 -8.58
C PHE A 97 -1.46 -3.55 -8.96
N TRP A 98 -2.46 -2.76 -9.33
CA TRP A 98 -2.34 -1.31 -9.36
C TRP A 98 -2.89 -0.76 -8.06
N GLN A 99 -2.00 -0.26 -7.21
CA GLN A 99 -2.37 0.34 -5.94
C GLN A 99 -2.66 1.83 -6.14
N LEU A 100 -3.84 2.27 -5.72
CA LEU A 100 -4.20 3.68 -5.64
C LEU A 100 -4.28 4.12 -4.17
N VAL A 101 -3.78 5.31 -3.90
CA VAL A 101 -3.82 5.93 -2.58
C VAL A 101 -4.61 7.23 -2.66
N TRP A 102 -5.56 7.40 -1.74
CA TRP A 102 -6.45 8.55 -1.63
C TRP A 102 -6.38 9.14 -0.23
N ASN A 103 -6.69 10.43 -0.07
CA ASN A 103 -6.79 11.02 1.27
C ASN A 103 -8.00 10.49 2.05
N SER A 104 -9.05 10.05 1.35
CA SER A 104 -10.28 9.54 1.96
C SER A 104 -11.05 8.62 1.00
N LYS A 105 -11.96 7.82 1.56
CA LYS A 105 -12.94 7.05 0.79
C LYS A 105 -13.79 7.93 -0.12
N ALA A 106 -14.19 9.12 0.35
CA ALA A 106 -14.97 10.06 -0.45
C ALA A 106 -14.23 10.54 -1.69
N ASP A 107 -12.89 10.75 -1.59
CA ASP A 107 -12.06 11.11 -2.75
C ASP A 107 -11.96 9.95 -3.73
N ALA A 108 -11.88 8.71 -3.25
CA ALA A 108 -11.89 7.52 -4.09
C ALA A 108 -13.22 7.35 -4.83
N GLU A 109 -14.34 7.47 -4.12
CA GLU A 109 -15.68 7.39 -4.70
C GLU A 109 -15.92 8.45 -5.78
N GLU A 110 -15.48 9.69 -5.53
CA GLU A 110 -15.54 10.78 -6.51
C GLU A 110 -14.62 10.49 -7.71
N GLY A 111 -13.42 9.99 -7.45
CA GLY A 111 -12.45 9.62 -8.48
C GLY A 111 -12.98 8.55 -9.42
N TRP A 112 -13.53 7.47 -8.89
CA TRP A 112 -14.16 6.41 -9.68
C TRP A 112 -15.36 6.92 -10.48
N SER A 113 -16.27 7.67 -9.84
CA SER A 113 -17.43 8.25 -10.54
C SER A 113 -17.01 9.15 -11.71
N THR A 114 -15.93 9.90 -11.55
CA THR A 114 -15.39 10.77 -12.60
C THR A 114 -14.76 9.94 -13.71
N TRP A 115 -13.96 8.93 -13.36
CA TRP A 115 -13.28 8.05 -14.29
C TRP A 115 -14.25 7.24 -15.16
N GLU A 116 -15.24 6.61 -14.54
CA GLU A 116 -16.27 5.82 -15.23
C GLU A 116 -17.15 6.68 -16.17
N GLY A 117 -17.33 7.95 -15.82
CA GLY A 117 -18.11 8.90 -16.64
C GLY A 117 -17.31 9.60 -17.75
N TYR A 118 -16.02 9.27 -17.90
CA TYR A 118 -15.13 9.99 -18.81
C TYR A 118 -14.76 9.15 -20.03
N ASP A 119 -15.32 9.49 -21.20
CA ASP A 119 -15.15 8.73 -22.45
C ASP A 119 -13.67 8.45 -22.79
N LYS A 120 -12.79 9.44 -22.59
CA LYS A 120 -11.37 9.26 -22.87
C LYS A 120 -10.70 8.24 -21.94
N ALA A 121 -11.16 8.07 -20.70
CA ALA A 121 -10.65 7.04 -19.81
C ALA A 121 -11.06 5.66 -20.33
N THR A 122 -12.29 5.51 -20.83
CA THR A 122 -12.74 4.29 -21.48
C THR A 122 -11.89 3.97 -22.72
N GLU A 123 -11.67 4.95 -23.60
CA GLU A 123 -10.82 4.80 -24.79
C GLU A 123 -9.38 4.40 -24.42
N TRP A 124 -8.84 5.00 -23.36
CA TRP A 124 -7.51 4.68 -22.88
C TRP A 124 -7.45 3.24 -22.33
N ASN A 125 -8.40 2.83 -21.49
CA ASN A 125 -8.47 1.46 -20.98
C ASN A 125 -8.52 0.42 -22.14
N GLU A 126 -9.36 0.66 -23.14
CA GLU A 126 -9.49 -0.24 -24.29
C GLU A 126 -8.19 -0.29 -25.12
N SER A 127 -7.55 0.85 -25.34
CA SER A 127 -6.33 0.94 -26.16
C SER A 127 -5.09 0.35 -25.48
N THR A 128 -5.05 0.32 -24.15
CA THR A 128 -3.90 -0.16 -23.38
C THR A 128 -4.09 -1.58 -22.80
N ALA A 129 -5.27 -2.18 -22.96
CA ALA A 129 -5.57 -3.52 -22.44
C ALA A 129 -4.64 -4.63 -22.97
N THR A 130 -4.02 -4.45 -24.13
CA THR A 130 -3.01 -5.38 -24.65
C THR A 130 -1.66 -5.24 -23.95
N ILE A 131 -1.43 -4.13 -23.23
CA ILE A 131 -0.24 -3.92 -22.40
C ILE A 131 -0.54 -4.45 -21.00
N LEU A 132 -1.51 -3.86 -20.30
CA LEU A 132 -1.91 -4.24 -18.95
C LEU A 132 -3.43 -4.08 -18.81
N ALA A 133 -4.11 -5.18 -18.50
CA ALA A 133 -5.54 -5.18 -18.25
C ALA A 133 -5.78 -5.24 -16.74
N CYS A 134 -6.34 -4.19 -16.16
CA CYS A 134 -6.72 -4.14 -14.76
C CYS A 134 -8.24 -4.26 -14.61
N GLY A 135 -8.68 -4.73 -13.45
CA GLY A 135 -10.07 -4.75 -13.05
C GLY A 135 -10.68 -3.34 -12.92
N ASP A 136 -11.97 -3.31 -12.71
CA ASP A 136 -12.69 -2.07 -12.44
C ASP A 136 -12.93 -1.89 -10.92
N LYS A 137 -13.79 -0.94 -10.57
CA LYS A 137 -14.13 -0.66 -9.17
C LYS A 137 -14.69 -1.86 -8.42
N GLU A 138 -15.42 -2.74 -9.10
CA GLU A 138 -16.10 -3.88 -8.48
C GLU A 138 -15.12 -5.03 -8.16
N ASP A 139 -13.99 -5.07 -8.87
CA ASP A 139 -12.91 -6.04 -8.64
C ASP A 139 -11.87 -5.56 -7.61
N THR A 140 -12.01 -4.33 -7.12
CA THR A 140 -11.01 -3.64 -6.29
C THR A 140 -11.10 -4.07 -4.83
N PHE A 141 -9.95 -4.38 -4.23
CA PHE A 141 -9.82 -4.58 -2.79
C PHE A 141 -9.53 -3.24 -2.11
N SER A 142 -10.44 -2.78 -1.26
CA SER A 142 -10.38 -1.44 -0.66
C SER A 142 -10.16 -1.50 0.83
N PHE A 143 -9.34 -0.60 1.36
CA PHE A 143 -8.93 -0.60 2.77
C PHE A 143 -8.86 0.80 3.35
N ASP A 144 -9.29 0.91 4.61
CA ASP A 144 -8.87 2.00 5.47
C ASP A 144 -7.42 1.76 5.91
N ALA A 145 -6.51 2.65 5.54
CA ALA A 145 -5.08 2.51 5.82
C ALA A 145 -4.65 3.36 7.00
N TYR A 146 -4.09 2.71 8.01
CA TYR A 146 -3.58 3.34 9.23
C TYR A 146 -2.06 3.29 9.24
N VAL A 147 -1.42 4.46 9.18
CA VAL A 147 0.03 4.61 9.18
C VAL A 147 0.46 5.18 10.52
N ARG A 148 1.25 4.43 11.28
CA ARG A 148 1.76 4.87 12.58
C ARG A 148 3.10 5.56 12.46
N ARG A 149 4.01 4.98 11.67
CA ARG A 149 5.39 5.46 11.52
C ARG A 149 5.58 6.16 10.18
N ASP A 150 6.22 7.33 10.20
CA ASP A 150 6.69 7.97 8.98
C ASP A 150 7.76 7.08 8.31
N PHE A 151 7.58 6.78 7.05
CA PHE A 151 8.50 5.96 6.26
C PHE A 151 9.89 6.58 6.16
N ASN A 152 9.99 7.89 6.31
CA ASN A 152 11.25 8.62 6.34
C ASN A 152 11.89 8.73 7.74
N SER A 153 11.32 8.09 8.76
CA SER A 153 11.82 8.17 10.13
C SER A 153 13.24 7.65 10.32
N GLN A 154 13.71 6.78 9.42
CA GLN A 154 15.06 6.18 9.45
C GLN A 154 15.91 6.55 8.24
N GLY A 155 15.53 7.57 7.49
CA GLY A 155 16.19 8.03 6.27
C GLY A 155 15.17 8.31 5.17
N GLU A 156 15.62 8.78 4.02
CA GLU A 156 14.76 9.04 2.88
C GLU A 156 14.28 7.72 2.27
N PHE A 157 12.97 7.52 2.23
CA PHE A 157 12.34 6.37 1.59
C PHE A 157 12.13 6.65 0.10
N ASP A 158 12.74 5.83 -0.75
CA ASP A 158 12.51 5.89 -2.20
C ASP A 158 11.22 5.16 -2.55
N ALA A 159 10.16 5.93 -2.71
CA ALA A 159 8.83 5.40 -3.06
C ALA A 159 8.72 4.89 -4.51
N GLU A 160 9.74 5.12 -5.36
CA GLU A 160 9.78 4.58 -6.72
C GLU A 160 10.34 3.15 -6.78
N ASN A 161 11.11 2.75 -5.73
CA ASN A 161 11.78 1.46 -5.67
C ASN A 161 11.73 0.90 -4.25
N PHE A 162 10.70 0.16 -3.93
CA PHE A 162 10.57 -0.50 -2.63
C PHE A 162 10.16 -1.96 -2.79
N ALA A 163 10.33 -2.73 -1.72
CA ALA A 163 9.81 -4.08 -1.58
C ALA A 163 8.76 -4.11 -0.47
N SER A 164 7.61 -4.66 -0.77
CA SER A 164 6.53 -4.84 0.22
C SER A 164 6.20 -6.31 0.42
N ASP A 165 5.68 -6.61 1.58
CA ASP A 165 4.96 -7.85 1.84
C ASP A 165 3.68 -7.56 2.64
N TYR A 166 2.71 -8.45 2.50
CA TYR A 166 1.40 -8.30 3.09
C TYR A 166 1.04 -9.59 3.82
N GLN A 167 0.57 -9.45 5.04
CA GLN A 167 0.20 -10.57 5.90
C GLN A 167 -1.26 -10.42 6.30
N ALA A 168 -2.10 -11.37 5.90
CA ALA A 168 -3.46 -11.48 6.39
C ALA A 168 -3.44 -11.89 7.86
N CYS A 169 -4.14 -11.15 8.69
CA CYS A 169 -4.12 -11.28 10.14
C CYS A 169 -5.52 -11.40 10.71
N SER A 170 -5.71 -12.28 11.70
CA SER A 170 -6.94 -12.38 12.44
C SER A 170 -6.71 -12.14 13.93
N TYR A 171 -7.69 -11.51 14.60
CA TYR A 171 -7.62 -11.35 16.04
C TYR A 171 -7.77 -12.69 16.75
N ASN A 172 -7.00 -12.88 17.81
CA ASN A 172 -7.23 -14.00 18.70
C ASN A 172 -8.58 -13.88 19.40
N GLU A 173 -9.14 -15.01 19.86
CA GLU A 173 -10.44 -15.04 20.53
C GLU A 173 -10.51 -14.01 21.69
N GLY A 174 -11.49 -13.14 21.64
CA GLY A 174 -11.71 -12.08 22.63
C GLY A 174 -10.80 -10.86 22.51
N GLN A 175 -10.00 -10.78 21.45
CA GLN A 175 -9.17 -9.62 21.13
C GLN A 175 -9.81 -8.81 20.00
N GLY A 176 -9.30 -7.60 19.78
CA GLY A 176 -9.77 -6.70 18.74
C GLY A 176 -8.81 -5.55 18.48
N SER A 177 -9.32 -4.49 17.86
CA SER A 177 -8.49 -3.33 17.48
C SER A 177 -7.83 -2.61 18.66
N GLN A 178 -8.40 -2.66 19.86
CA GLN A 178 -7.78 -2.06 21.04
C GLN A 178 -6.52 -2.80 21.48
N GLU A 179 -6.55 -4.13 21.45
CA GLU A 179 -5.39 -4.96 21.77
C GLU A 179 -4.32 -4.80 20.68
N LEU A 180 -4.72 -4.69 19.41
CA LEU A 180 -3.80 -4.42 18.30
C LEU A 180 -3.03 -3.11 18.51
N ILE A 181 -3.68 -2.05 19.01
CA ILE A 181 -3.01 -0.78 19.31
C ILE A 181 -1.90 -0.97 20.35
N SER A 182 -2.16 -1.75 21.42
CA SER A 182 -1.12 -2.05 22.40
C SER A 182 0.06 -2.78 21.79
N VAL A 183 -0.19 -3.70 20.84
CA VAL A 183 0.86 -4.41 20.11
C VAL A 183 1.64 -3.48 19.20
N ILE A 184 0.97 -2.56 18.54
CA ILE A 184 1.61 -1.54 17.72
C ILE A 184 2.52 -0.64 18.57
N ASP A 185 2.09 -0.24 19.75
CA ASP A 185 2.91 0.57 20.67
C ASP A 185 4.17 -0.19 21.13
N ASP A 186 4.04 -1.48 21.43
CA ASP A 186 5.18 -2.35 21.77
C ASP A 186 6.12 -2.53 20.58
N PHE A 187 5.57 -2.67 19.37
CA PHE A 187 6.35 -2.78 18.14
C PHE A 187 7.12 -1.50 17.84
N GLU A 188 6.49 -0.33 17.98
CA GLU A 188 7.15 0.97 17.85
C GLU A 188 8.31 1.12 18.84
N ALA A 189 8.08 0.73 20.12
CA ALA A 189 9.12 0.76 21.13
C ALA A 189 10.29 -0.20 20.78
N TRP A 190 10.00 -1.35 20.19
CA TRP A 190 11.04 -2.26 19.69
C TRP A 190 11.78 -1.68 18.49
N LEU A 191 11.09 -1.08 17.53
CA LEU A 191 11.70 -0.42 16.38
C LEU A 191 12.66 0.71 16.78
N ASP A 192 12.37 1.39 17.88
CA ASP A 192 13.22 2.45 18.43
C ASP A 192 14.33 1.93 19.35
N SER A 193 14.37 0.64 19.64
CA SER A 193 15.35 0.05 20.55
C SER A 193 16.68 -0.28 19.85
N GLU A 194 17.74 -0.46 20.65
CA GLU A 194 19.04 -0.94 20.18
C GLU A 194 19.00 -2.41 19.68
N ASN A 195 17.91 -3.14 19.95
CA ASN A 195 17.73 -4.53 19.48
C ASN A 195 17.19 -4.58 18.05
N ASN A 196 16.72 -3.45 17.52
CA ASN A 196 16.31 -3.37 16.14
C ASN A 196 17.54 -3.22 15.23
N LEU A 197 17.73 -4.17 14.33
CA LEU A 197 18.85 -4.18 13.37
C LEU A 197 18.45 -3.63 12.00
N ILE A 198 17.24 -3.09 11.86
CA ILE A 198 16.77 -2.47 10.62
C ILE A 198 17.53 -1.15 10.44
N SER A 199 18.43 -1.11 9.48
CA SER A 199 19.28 0.04 9.18
C SER A 199 18.88 0.81 7.91
N GLN A 200 17.76 0.42 7.32
CA GLN A 200 17.21 0.98 6.07
C GLN A 200 15.85 1.62 6.38
N PRO A 201 15.40 2.58 5.56
CA PRO A 201 14.04 3.08 5.67
C PRO A 201 13.02 1.94 5.66
N TYR A 202 12.13 1.98 6.62
CA TYR A 202 11.09 1.00 6.84
C TYR A 202 9.80 1.67 7.30
N GLY A 203 8.69 1.25 6.75
CA GLY A 203 7.37 1.64 7.18
C GLY A 203 6.41 0.45 7.19
N TYR A 204 5.28 0.63 7.82
CA TYR A 204 4.20 -0.34 7.79
C TYR A 204 2.83 0.35 7.81
N MET A 205 1.83 -0.38 7.38
CA MET A 205 0.42 0.03 7.42
C MET A 205 -0.41 -1.11 7.99
N VAL A 206 -1.44 -0.75 8.76
CA VAL A 206 -2.57 -1.63 9.04
C VAL A 206 -3.67 -1.29 8.06
N LEU A 207 -4.10 -2.26 7.29
CA LEU A 207 -5.12 -2.14 6.25
C LEU A 207 -6.38 -2.86 6.74
N ALA A 208 -7.37 -2.09 7.19
CA ALA A 208 -8.67 -2.62 7.60
C ALA A 208 -9.57 -2.73 6.36
N PRO A 209 -10.13 -3.91 6.03
CA PRO A 209 -10.93 -4.07 4.83
C PRO A 209 -12.21 -3.22 4.90
N ASP A 210 -12.52 -2.54 3.81
CA ASP A 210 -13.78 -1.79 3.62
C ASP A 210 -14.80 -2.63 2.83
N TYR A 211 -14.79 -3.93 3.06
CA TYR A 211 -15.73 -4.91 2.52
C TYR A 211 -15.89 -6.06 3.50
N GLU A 212 -16.98 -6.82 3.37
CA GLU A 212 -17.22 -7.98 4.23
C GLU A 212 -16.31 -9.14 3.83
N THR A 213 -15.53 -9.63 4.79
CA THR A 213 -14.70 -10.84 4.65
C THR A 213 -14.65 -11.58 5.99
N ASP A 214 -14.54 -12.90 5.95
CA ASP A 214 -14.30 -13.79 7.09
C ASP A 214 -12.90 -14.46 7.02
N GLU A 215 -12.11 -14.10 6.04
CA GLU A 215 -10.77 -14.66 5.83
C GLU A 215 -9.72 -14.02 6.75
N PHE A 216 -9.88 -12.75 7.08
CA PHE A 216 -8.97 -12.00 7.96
C PHE A 216 -9.68 -10.78 8.55
N ASP A 217 -9.13 -10.24 9.64
CA ASP A 217 -9.63 -9.00 10.26
C ASP A 217 -8.90 -7.76 9.73
N PHE A 218 -7.62 -7.90 9.36
CA PHE A 218 -6.82 -6.83 8.76
C PHE A 218 -5.63 -7.41 7.99
N ILE A 219 -5.01 -6.57 7.17
CA ILE A 219 -3.73 -6.88 6.55
C ILE A 219 -2.64 -6.02 7.17
N TRP A 220 -1.52 -6.64 7.54
CA TRP A 220 -0.31 -5.96 7.93
C TRP A 220 0.59 -5.83 6.70
N GLY A 221 0.77 -4.61 6.20
CA GLY A 221 1.66 -4.31 5.08
C GLY A 221 3.00 -3.78 5.57
N ASN A 222 4.10 -4.43 5.17
CA ASN A 222 5.46 -3.98 5.41
C ASN A 222 6.06 -3.38 4.16
N PHE A 223 6.81 -2.30 4.32
CA PHE A 223 7.45 -1.57 3.23
C PHE A 223 8.92 -1.37 3.55
N ASN A 224 9.77 -1.97 2.77
CA ASN A 224 11.23 -1.94 2.91
C ASN A 224 11.85 -1.32 1.67
N GLN A 225 13.02 -0.68 1.81
CA GLN A 225 13.66 -0.02 0.68
C GLN A 225 14.10 -1.00 -0.41
N THR A 226 14.50 -2.22 -0.05
CA THR A 226 14.95 -3.25 -1.01
C THR A 226 14.44 -4.64 -0.61
N ALA A 227 14.47 -5.59 -1.55
CA ALA A 227 14.15 -6.98 -1.26
C ALA A 227 15.12 -7.59 -0.22
N GLU A 228 16.40 -7.21 -0.25
CA GLU A 228 17.37 -7.66 0.74
C GLU A 228 17.04 -7.11 2.14
N SER A 229 16.69 -5.81 2.24
CA SER A 229 16.31 -5.22 3.53
C SER A 229 15.02 -5.83 4.08
N ARG A 230 14.07 -6.22 3.24
CA ARG A 230 12.87 -6.95 3.62
C ARG A 230 13.21 -8.32 4.25
N VAL A 231 14.10 -9.09 3.61
CA VAL A 231 14.53 -10.39 4.16
C VAL A 231 15.19 -10.22 5.52
N LEU A 232 16.12 -9.26 5.63
CA LEU A 232 16.81 -8.97 6.90
C LEU A 232 15.85 -8.47 7.99
N ALA A 233 14.86 -7.64 7.63
CA ALA A 233 13.85 -7.17 8.56
C ALA A 233 13.01 -8.33 9.11
N ASN A 234 12.56 -9.24 8.23
CA ASN A 234 11.79 -10.41 8.62
C ASN A 234 12.61 -11.38 9.50
N GLU A 235 13.87 -11.64 9.18
CA GLU A 235 14.76 -12.45 10.00
C GLU A 235 14.96 -11.81 11.37
N ASN A 236 15.27 -10.53 11.44
CA ASN A 236 15.44 -9.77 12.68
C ASN A 236 14.16 -9.80 13.53
N PHE A 237 13.00 -9.64 12.90
CA PHE A 237 11.72 -9.71 13.59
C PHE A 237 11.46 -11.10 14.17
N LEU A 238 11.73 -12.17 13.43
CA LEU A 238 11.55 -13.55 13.88
C LEU A 238 12.50 -13.92 15.04
N GLU A 239 13.72 -13.39 15.05
CA GLU A 239 14.71 -13.66 16.07
C GLU A 239 14.52 -12.81 17.34
N ASN A 240 14.19 -11.54 17.19
CA ASN A 240 14.23 -10.53 18.24
C ASN A 240 12.89 -9.84 18.49
N GLY A 241 11.90 -10.01 17.61
CA GLY A 241 10.60 -9.34 17.70
C GLY A 241 9.73 -9.85 18.84
N ILE A 242 9.05 -8.95 19.49
CA ILE A 242 8.21 -9.20 20.67
C ILE A 242 6.84 -9.78 20.30
N ILE A 243 6.40 -9.67 19.05
CA ILE A 243 5.00 -9.87 18.61
C ILE A 243 4.65 -11.35 18.36
N ARG A 244 5.21 -12.28 19.06
CA ARG A 244 4.83 -13.71 18.92
C ARG A 244 3.42 -14.07 19.43
N PHE A 245 2.64 -13.12 19.93
CA PHE A 245 1.50 -13.45 20.78
C PHE A 245 0.13 -13.03 20.28
N LEU A 246 -0.02 -12.27 19.20
CA LEU A 246 -1.31 -11.70 18.84
C LEU A 246 -1.79 -11.99 17.41
N VAL A 247 -0.95 -12.52 16.56
CA VAL A 247 -1.33 -12.77 15.16
C VAL A 247 -1.01 -14.22 14.81
N SER A 248 -2.03 -15.03 14.60
CA SER A 248 -1.85 -16.27 13.86
C SER A 248 -1.81 -15.89 12.38
N SER A 249 -0.63 -15.94 11.75
CA SER A 249 -0.55 -15.83 10.32
C SER A 249 -1.32 -16.99 9.68
N ILE A 250 -2.30 -16.68 8.87
CA ILE A 250 -2.85 -17.62 7.90
C ILE A 250 -1.86 -17.63 6.75
N ALA A 251 -0.83 -18.42 6.86
CA ALA A 251 0.08 -18.73 5.77
C ALA A 251 0.37 -20.21 5.83
N GLU A 252 -0.36 -20.99 5.09
CA GLU A 252 0.08 -22.27 4.51
C GLU A 252 -0.19 -22.25 3.01
#